data_f41e4b3e42e84b29a2fb9870ffbee17e
#
_entry.id   f41e4b3e42e84b29a2fb9870ffbee17e
#
_cell.length_a   1.000
_cell.length_b   1.000
_cell.length_c   1.000
_cell.angle_alpha   90.00
_cell.angle_beta   90.00
_cell.angle_gamma   90.00
#
_symmetry.space_group_name_H-M   'P 1'
#
loop_
_entity.id
_entity.type
_entity.pdbx_description
1 polymer ?
#
loop_
_entity_poly.entity_id
_entity_poly.type
_entity_poly.pdbx_seq_one_letter_code
_entity_poly.pdbx_strand_id
1 'polypeptide(L)'
;MKNTIRLFVAAAALAIAVPAYAQGGGGGMQMSPAERMARQKEMLFKDITLTAVQSAKVDTVMLEAGKKQQEAMMAARNGGGDMAAMRESMQKMNVERNDALKAALTDEQKKKFDENVAAMPQGRRGGL
;
A
#
# COMPACT_ATOMS: atom_id res chain seq x y z
N MET A 1 41.48 6.87 7.48
CA MET A 1 41.16 6.81 6.04
C MET A 1 39.66 6.82 5.90
N LYS A 2 39.15 7.91 5.43
CA LYS A 2 37.70 8.12 5.32
C LYS A 2 37.29 7.73 3.90
N ASN A 3 36.72 6.56 3.74
CA ASN A 3 36.11 6.18 2.48
C ASN A 3 34.67 6.70 2.43
N THR A 4 34.55 7.89 1.91
CA THR A 4 33.26 8.42 1.51
C THR A 4 32.85 7.73 0.20
N ILE A 5 32.09 6.67 0.32
CA ILE A 5 31.37 6.11 -0.83
C ILE A 5 30.22 7.06 -1.14
N ARG A 6 30.44 7.97 -2.06
CA ARG A 6 29.37 8.75 -2.67
C ARG A 6 28.63 7.82 -3.62
N LEU A 7 27.57 7.23 -3.14
CA LEU A 7 26.60 6.57 -4.00
C LEU A 7 25.86 7.67 -4.78
N PHE A 8 26.27 7.85 -6.01
CA PHE A 8 25.46 8.57 -6.99
C PHE A 8 24.25 7.70 -7.29
N VAL A 9 23.12 8.01 -6.67
CA VAL A 9 21.84 7.49 -7.10
C VAL A 9 21.49 8.24 -8.38
N ALA A 10 21.77 7.62 -9.51
CA ALA A 10 21.20 8.07 -10.77
C ALA A 10 19.70 7.85 -10.69
N ALA A 11 18.96 8.91 -10.51
CA ALA A 11 17.52 8.92 -10.64
C ALA A 11 17.20 8.71 -12.12
N ALA A 12 17.07 7.47 -12.53
CA ALA A 12 16.40 7.16 -13.78
C ALA A 12 14.92 7.41 -13.55
N ALA A 13 14.46 8.59 -13.89
CA ALA A 13 13.04 8.87 -14.00
C ALA A 13 12.52 8.06 -15.19
N LEU A 14 12.12 6.83 -14.93
CA LEU A 14 11.25 6.09 -15.82
C LEU A 14 9.89 6.75 -15.72
N ALA A 15 9.63 7.68 -16.61
CA ALA A 15 8.29 8.12 -16.89
C ALA A 15 7.55 6.91 -17.47
N ILE A 16 6.94 6.13 -16.60
CA ILE A 16 5.95 5.15 -17.01
C ILE A 16 4.77 5.99 -17.47
N ALA A 17 4.65 6.16 -18.77
CA ALA A 17 3.44 6.65 -19.37
C ALA A 17 2.34 5.65 -19.01
N VAL A 18 1.61 5.92 -17.94
CA VAL A 18 0.40 5.19 -17.64
C VAL A 18 -0.57 5.54 -18.76
N PRO A 19 -1.00 4.57 -19.56
CA PRO A 19 -2.07 4.86 -20.50
C PRO A 19 -3.27 5.30 -19.67
N ALA A 20 -3.64 6.56 -19.87
CA ALA A 20 -4.87 7.06 -19.30
C ALA A 20 -6.01 6.32 -20.00
N TYR A 21 -6.43 5.22 -19.42
CA TYR A 21 -7.72 4.65 -19.78
C TYR A 21 -8.78 5.60 -19.28
N ALA A 22 -9.22 6.48 -20.14
CA ALA A 22 -10.41 7.25 -19.90
C ALA A 22 -11.58 6.27 -19.85
N GLN A 23 -11.84 5.75 -18.68
CA GLN A 23 -13.05 5.01 -18.39
C GLN A 23 -14.17 6.02 -18.25
N GLY A 24 -14.71 6.44 -19.38
CA GLY A 24 -16.00 7.06 -19.44
C GLY A 24 -17.05 6.01 -19.09
N GLY A 25 -17.25 5.78 -17.84
CA GLY A 25 -18.24 4.84 -17.38
C GLY A 25 -18.99 5.41 -16.21
N GLY A 26 -20.19 5.83 -16.46
CA GLY A 26 -21.06 6.48 -15.53
C GLY A 26 -21.21 5.81 -14.18
N GLY A 27 -21.46 6.67 -13.20
CA GLY A 27 -22.25 6.34 -12.04
C GLY A 27 -21.58 5.45 -11.01
N GLY A 28 -21.11 6.06 -9.98
CA GLY A 28 -20.67 5.37 -8.78
C GLY A 28 -19.14 5.31 -8.66
N MET A 29 -18.67 5.88 -7.60
CA MET A 29 -17.26 5.90 -7.20
C MET A 29 -16.76 4.51 -6.81
N GLN A 30 -16.89 3.53 -7.68
CA GLN A 30 -16.26 2.25 -7.46
C GLN A 30 -14.89 2.27 -8.11
N MET A 31 -13.91 2.61 -7.29
CA MET A 31 -12.52 2.49 -7.68
C MET A 31 -12.19 1.01 -7.90
N SER A 32 -11.49 0.73 -8.99
CA SER A 32 -10.97 -0.61 -9.21
C SER A 32 -10.00 -1.03 -8.08
N PRO A 33 -9.81 -2.32 -7.82
CA PRO A 33 -8.85 -2.78 -6.84
C PRO A 33 -7.43 -2.25 -7.08
N ALA A 34 -7.03 -2.10 -8.34
CA ALA A 34 -5.75 -1.54 -8.72
C ALA A 34 -5.61 -0.06 -8.34
N GLU A 35 -6.66 0.73 -8.56
CA GLU A 35 -6.70 2.15 -8.18
C GLU A 35 -6.66 2.34 -6.65
N ARG A 36 -7.37 1.50 -5.92
CA ARG A 36 -7.32 1.50 -4.44
C ARG A 36 -5.92 1.22 -3.94
N MET A 37 -5.27 0.21 -4.52
CA MET A 37 -3.90 -0.16 -4.17
C MET A 37 -2.93 0.98 -4.49
N ALA A 38 -3.04 1.59 -5.65
CA ALA A 38 -2.20 2.72 -6.05
C ALA A 38 -2.35 3.91 -5.11
N ARG A 39 -3.57 4.29 -4.76
CA ARG A 39 -3.82 5.36 -3.78
C ARG A 39 -3.33 5.03 -2.39
N GLN A 40 -3.51 3.80 -1.96
CA GLN A 40 -3.03 3.35 -0.66
C GLN A 40 -1.51 3.41 -0.59
N LYS A 41 -0.83 2.95 -1.64
CA LYS A 41 0.61 3.06 -1.77
C LYS A 41 1.07 4.52 -1.74
N GLU A 42 0.42 5.39 -2.49
CA GLU A 42 0.73 6.83 -2.53
C GLU A 42 0.61 7.48 -1.14
N MET A 43 -0.43 7.17 -0.39
CA MET A 43 -0.62 7.69 0.96
C MET A 43 0.40 7.15 1.96
N LEU A 44 0.70 5.85 1.90
CA LEU A 44 1.64 5.19 2.80
C LEU A 44 3.08 5.67 2.59
N PHE A 45 3.46 5.91 1.33
CA PHE A 45 4.81 6.28 0.94
C PHE A 45 4.94 7.76 0.56
N LYS A 46 4.02 8.59 1.00
CA LYS A 46 4.11 10.03 0.81
C LYS A 46 5.43 10.57 1.38
N ASP A 47 6.15 11.33 0.56
CA ASP A 47 7.45 11.90 0.90
C ASP A 47 8.55 10.86 1.22
N ILE A 48 8.36 9.61 0.80
CA ILE A 48 9.35 8.54 0.89
C ILE A 48 9.84 8.20 -0.51
N THR A 49 11.14 8.34 -0.73
CA THR A 49 11.77 7.93 -1.99
C THR A 49 12.24 6.48 -1.88
N LEU A 50 11.64 5.60 -2.66
CA LEU A 50 11.99 4.19 -2.72
C LEU A 50 13.05 3.93 -3.78
N THR A 51 14.01 3.06 -3.49
CA THR A 51 14.91 2.49 -4.51
C THR A 51 14.13 1.53 -5.39
N ALA A 52 14.69 1.17 -6.56
CA ALA A 52 14.07 0.20 -7.45
C ALA A 52 13.82 -1.15 -6.77
N VAL A 53 14.75 -1.61 -5.94
CA VAL A 53 14.64 -2.86 -5.17
C VAL A 53 13.54 -2.74 -4.11
N GLN A 54 13.50 -1.64 -3.37
CA GLN A 54 12.45 -1.38 -2.38
C GLN A 54 11.08 -1.31 -3.04
N SER A 55 10.96 -0.61 -4.16
CA SER A 55 9.70 -0.50 -4.91
C SER A 55 9.18 -1.86 -5.36
N ALA A 56 10.04 -2.72 -5.87
CA ALA A 56 9.66 -4.08 -6.27
C ALA A 56 9.15 -4.91 -5.08
N LYS A 57 9.80 -4.83 -3.93
CA LYS A 57 9.36 -5.51 -2.70
C LYS A 57 8.03 -4.97 -2.20
N VAL A 58 7.87 -3.65 -2.20
CA VAL A 58 6.62 -2.99 -1.82
C VAL A 58 5.47 -3.43 -2.71
N ASP A 59 5.68 -3.44 -4.01
CA ASP A 59 4.65 -3.87 -4.97
C ASP A 59 4.24 -5.32 -4.75
N THR A 60 5.18 -6.21 -4.48
CA THR A 60 4.90 -7.62 -4.15
C THR A 60 4.06 -7.74 -2.88
N VAL A 61 4.45 -7.06 -1.81
CA VAL A 61 3.72 -7.06 -0.53
C VAL A 61 2.30 -6.51 -0.71
N MET A 62 2.17 -5.40 -1.42
CA MET A 62 0.86 -4.79 -1.68
C MET A 62 -0.04 -5.72 -2.50
N LEU A 63 0.50 -6.39 -3.49
CA LEU A 63 -0.24 -7.35 -4.32
C LEU A 63 -0.72 -8.55 -3.49
N GLU A 64 0.15 -9.13 -2.69
CA GLU A 64 -0.21 -10.25 -1.81
C GLU A 64 -1.25 -9.84 -0.76
N ALA A 65 -1.08 -8.68 -0.14
CA ALA A 65 -2.05 -8.15 0.81
C ALA A 65 -3.42 -7.91 0.15
N GLY A 66 -3.44 -7.40 -1.08
CA GLY A 66 -4.66 -7.21 -1.85
C GLY A 66 -5.39 -8.52 -2.14
N LYS A 67 -4.66 -9.57 -2.49
CA LYS A 67 -5.22 -10.91 -2.69
C LYS A 67 -5.82 -11.48 -1.42
N LYS A 68 -5.09 -11.44 -0.31
CA LYS A 68 -5.59 -11.90 1.00
C LYS A 68 -6.86 -11.15 1.42
N GLN A 69 -6.89 -9.84 1.20
CA GLN A 69 -8.05 -9.02 1.50
C GLN A 69 -9.26 -9.42 0.66
N GLN A 70 -9.06 -9.65 -0.63
CA GLN A 70 -10.11 -10.09 -1.54
C GLN A 70 -10.64 -11.46 -1.16
N GLU A 71 -9.77 -12.41 -0.85
CA GLU A 71 -10.16 -13.74 -0.40
C GLU A 71 -10.97 -13.69 0.91
N ALA A 72 -10.53 -12.87 1.86
CA ALA A 72 -11.24 -12.67 3.12
C ALA A 72 -12.64 -12.04 2.90
N MET A 73 -12.77 -11.10 1.99
CA MET A 73 -14.07 -10.51 1.64
C MET A 73 -15.00 -11.53 0.97
N MET A 74 -14.47 -12.36 0.08
CA MET A 74 -15.24 -13.41 -0.58
C MET A 74 -15.70 -14.48 0.44
N ALA A 75 -14.82 -14.89 1.33
CA ALA A 75 -15.15 -15.83 2.41
C ALA A 75 -16.23 -15.27 3.34
N ALA A 76 -16.17 -13.99 3.68
CA ALA A 76 -17.18 -13.33 4.50
C ALA A 76 -18.54 -13.26 3.80
N ARG A 77 -18.58 -13.02 2.51
CA ARG A 77 -19.83 -13.02 1.73
C ARG A 77 -20.46 -14.40 1.66
N ASN A 78 -19.66 -15.45 1.52
CA ASN A 78 -20.14 -16.83 1.39
C ASN A 78 -20.51 -17.46 2.75
N GLY A 79 -19.92 -16.98 3.84
CA GLY A 79 -20.08 -17.54 5.17
C GLY A 79 -21.08 -16.84 6.09
N GLY A 80 -21.79 -15.80 5.63
CA GLY A 80 -22.69 -15.01 6.48
C GLY A 80 -21.97 -14.34 7.65
N GLY A 81 -20.75 -13.88 7.42
CA GLY A 81 -19.80 -13.51 8.45
C GLY A 81 -20.21 -12.35 9.35
N ASP A 82 -19.88 -12.49 10.63
CA ASP A 82 -19.97 -11.45 11.62
C ASP A 82 -19.10 -10.24 11.24
N MET A 83 -19.71 -9.06 11.24
CA MET A 83 -19.05 -7.79 10.92
C MET A 83 -17.89 -7.48 11.88
N ALA A 84 -18.00 -7.86 13.14
CA ALA A 84 -16.95 -7.68 14.13
C ALA A 84 -15.72 -8.55 13.82
N ALA A 85 -15.93 -9.81 13.49
CA ALA A 85 -14.86 -10.73 13.09
C ALA A 85 -14.18 -10.27 11.81
N MET A 86 -14.93 -9.72 10.87
CA MET A 86 -14.41 -9.15 9.63
C MET A 86 -13.50 -7.95 9.89
N ARG A 87 -13.91 -7.03 10.78
CA ARG A 87 -13.10 -5.87 11.17
C ARG A 87 -11.78 -6.29 11.81
N GLU A 88 -11.83 -7.23 12.73
CA GLU A 88 -10.65 -7.76 13.39
C GLU A 88 -9.67 -8.39 12.39
N SER A 89 -10.20 -9.19 11.49
CA SER A 89 -9.42 -9.80 10.40
C SER A 89 -8.77 -8.74 9.51
N MET A 90 -9.51 -7.69 9.13
CA MET A 90 -8.99 -6.59 8.33
C MET A 90 -7.90 -5.81 9.05
N GLN A 91 -8.07 -5.53 10.34
CA GLN A 91 -7.05 -4.87 11.15
C GLN A 91 -5.77 -5.69 11.23
N LYS A 92 -5.91 -6.98 11.47
CA LYS A 92 -4.77 -7.92 11.51
C LYS A 92 -4.01 -7.93 10.17
N MET A 93 -4.73 -8.04 9.06
CA MET A 93 -4.13 -8.00 7.72
C MET A 93 -3.43 -6.67 7.44
N ASN A 94 -3.98 -5.55 7.91
CA ASN A 94 -3.34 -4.25 7.75
C ASN A 94 -2.04 -4.15 8.56
N VAL A 95 -2.01 -4.67 9.77
CA VAL A 95 -0.80 -4.71 10.60
C VAL A 95 0.26 -5.59 9.95
N GLU A 96 -0.09 -6.79 9.53
CA GLU A 96 0.82 -7.71 8.83
C GLU A 96 1.40 -7.08 7.56
N ARG A 97 0.55 -6.43 6.76
CA ARG A 97 1.01 -5.70 5.56
C ARG A 97 1.98 -4.59 5.92
N ASN A 98 1.63 -3.76 6.89
CA ASN A 98 2.47 -2.63 7.29
C ASN A 98 3.83 -3.10 7.83
N ASP A 99 3.86 -4.16 8.61
CA ASP A 99 5.10 -4.76 9.11
C ASP A 99 5.95 -5.31 7.97
N ALA A 100 5.34 -5.97 6.99
CA ALA A 100 6.04 -6.47 5.81
C ALA A 100 6.58 -5.33 4.93
N LEU A 101 5.85 -4.24 4.79
CA LEU A 101 6.31 -3.03 4.08
C LEU A 101 7.48 -2.39 4.80
N LYS A 102 7.41 -2.25 6.11
CA LYS A 102 8.51 -1.69 6.93
C LYS A 102 9.78 -2.52 6.83
N ALA A 103 9.68 -3.82 6.70
CA ALA A 103 10.84 -4.70 6.54
C ALA A 103 11.70 -4.36 5.31
N ALA A 104 11.13 -3.72 4.31
CA ALA A 104 11.83 -3.27 3.11
C ALA A 104 12.42 -1.85 3.24
N LEU A 105 12.13 -1.13 4.33
CA LEU A 105 12.49 0.27 4.53
C LEU A 105 13.71 0.45 5.43
N THR A 106 14.41 1.57 5.26
CA THR A 106 15.42 2.04 6.21
C THR A 106 14.75 2.57 7.48
N ASP A 107 15.52 2.78 8.56
CA ASP A 107 14.97 3.27 9.82
C ASP A 107 14.34 4.66 9.69
N GLU A 108 14.94 5.54 8.90
CA GLU A 108 14.38 6.87 8.63
C GLU A 108 13.08 6.77 7.82
N GLN A 109 13.04 5.92 6.82
CA GLN A 109 11.84 5.67 6.02
C GLN A 109 10.72 5.06 6.87
N LYS A 110 11.04 4.17 7.80
CA LYS A 110 10.06 3.59 8.76
C LYS A 110 9.38 4.66 9.60
N LYS A 111 10.14 5.62 10.11
CA LYS A 111 9.58 6.75 10.86
C LYS A 111 8.58 7.54 10.02
N LYS A 112 8.96 7.90 8.81
CA LYS A 112 8.08 8.62 7.90
C LYS A 112 6.84 7.80 7.50
N PHE A 113 7.01 6.52 7.30
CA PHE A 113 5.92 5.58 7.06
C PHE A 113 4.92 5.56 8.22
N ASP A 114 5.40 5.47 9.45
CA ASP A 114 4.55 5.48 10.65
C ASP A 114 3.80 6.83 10.80
N GLU A 115 4.45 7.94 10.49
CA GLU A 115 3.80 9.27 10.45
C GLU A 115 2.68 9.29 9.39
N ASN A 116 2.93 8.75 8.21
CA ASN A 116 1.93 8.69 7.14
C ASN A 116 0.73 7.81 7.54
N VAL A 117 0.98 6.67 8.18
CA VAL A 117 -0.08 5.79 8.70
C VAL A 117 -0.92 6.51 9.75
N ALA A 118 -0.26 7.24 10.66
CA ALA A 118 -0.94 8.02 11.70
C ALA A 118 -1.79 9.17 11.13
N ALA A 119 -1.34 9.77 10.02
CA ALA A 119 -2.05 10.84 9.33
C ALA A 119 -3.25 10.36 8.51
N MET A 120 -3.39 9.07 8.28
CA MET A 120 -4.54 8.53 7.54
C MET A 120 -5.84 8.78 8.30
N PRO A 121 -6.92 9.21 7.59
CA PRO A 121 -8.21 9.43 8.22
C PRO A 121 -8.71 8.17 8.95
N GLN A 122 -9.13 8.33 10.18
CA GLN A 122 -9.61 7.23 11.03
C GLN A 122 -10.77 6.45 10.40
N GLY A 123 -11.63 7.10 9.64
CA GLY A 123 -12.74 6.46 8.92
C GLY A 123 -12.30 5.50 7.81
N ARG A 124 -11.06 5.61 7.34
CA ARG A 124 -10.47 4.67 6.39
C ARG A 124 -9.60 3.61 7.05
N ARG A 125 -9.30 3.78 8.34
CA ARG A 125 -8.62 2.76 9.14
C ARG A 125 -9.51 1.56 9.42
N GLY A 126 -10.80 1.78 9.43
CA GLY A 126 -11.76 0.75 9.79
C GLY A 126 -12.87 0.59 8.78
N GLY A 127 -12.60 0.56 7.49
CA GLY A 127 -13.55 0.19 6.45
C GLY A 127 -15.03 0.20 6.85
N LEU A 128 -15.58 1.37 6.98
CA LEU A 128 -17.03 1.51 6.93
C LEU A 128 -17.42 1.76 5.50
#